data_36f72c7e2ff9bfc4b325b72c1f5f933a
#
_entry.id   36f72c7e2ff9bfc4b325b72c1f5f933a
#
_cell.length_a   1.000
_cell.length_b   1.000
_cell.length_c   1.000
_cell.angle_alpha   90.00
_cell.angle_beta   90.00
_cell.angle_gamma   90.00
#
_symmetry.space_group_name_H-M   'P 1'
#
loop_
_entity.id
_entity.type
_entity.pdbx_description
1 polymer ?
#
loop_
_entity_poly.entity_id
_entity_poly.type
_entity_poly.pdbx_seq_one_letter_code
_entity_poly.pdbx_strand_id
1 'polypeptide(L)'
;MEKMVWWEQVRILGITNKEPSGLHLCWSASGIAFVTAASVVTVEMAAQSIAPQEDAFMGVFINDEKQFRQKIRAVPGKRKYIIYQQEAAETIRIRLVKLTEEQYGNVWITNLITDAPVTRDAIPSRHLLFIGDSLTAGYGVDGINGISTFRTADEDVTKTYAYQAAEMLHADSRIVAYSGNGVLSRWIAPEQDTPYTKNILPEIFPYIQNEVPDLIVCNLGTNDASYVRQIPSRERAFVEKYTDFIQQLKKVFADAKMLLLYGLMEQTLCEKVQETAQRCGTEFLKLPLQNPVNGMGTDGHPGVRTQQEIALYVERYMEQMMMWRTDER
;
A
#
# COMPACT_ATOMS: atom_id res chain seq x y z
N MET A 1 31.20 -22.15 -6.61
CA MET A 1 30.66 -20.85 -6.20
C MET A 1 29.22 -20.80 -6.67
N GLU A 2 28.25 -20.79 -5.75
CA GLU A 2 26.86 -20.52 -6.08
C GLU A 2 26.76 -19.14 -6.73
N LYS A 3 26.04 -19.06 -7.82
CA LYS A 3 25.85 -17.80 -8.54
C LYS A 3 24.98 -16.91 -7.65
N MET A 4 25.55 -15.83 -7.09
CA MET A 4 24.80 -14.89 -6.25
C MET A 4 23.59 -14.38 -7.01
N VAL A 5 22.43 -14.51 -6.43
CA VAL A 5 21.17 -14.11 -7.05
C VAL A 5 21.04 -12.59 -6.94
N TRP A 6 20.77 -11.89 -8.04
CA TRP A 6 20.83 -10.43 -8.11
C TRP A 6 20.02 -9.70 -7.03
N TRP A 7 18.87 -10.25 -6.58
CA TRP A 7 18.05 -9.62 -5.55
C TRP A 7 18.65 -9.67 -4.12
N GLU A 8 19.73 -10.42 -3.92
CA GLU A 8 20.48 -10.39 -2.65
C GLU A 8 21.34 -9.13 -2.51
N GLN A 9 21.59 -8.43 -3.61
CA GLN A 9 22.36 -7.19 -3.64
C GLN A 9 21.52 -5.93 -3.46
N VAL A 10 20.20 -6.04 -3.42
CA VAL A 10 19.27 -4.91 -3.27
C VAL A 10 18.45 -5.03 -1.99
N ARG A 11 17.92 -3.91 -1.52
CA ARG A 11 16.84 -3.93 -0.52
C ARG A 11 15.52 -4.24 -1.23
N ILE A 12 14.80 -5.22 -0.73
CA ILE A 12 13.45 -5.54 -1.19
C ILE A 12 12.47 -4.62 -0.44
N LEU A 13 11.57 -3.98 -1.17
CA LEU A 13 10.52 -3.11 -0.64
C LEU A 13 9.18 -3.85 -0.67
N GLY A 14 8.32 -3.55 0.30
CA GLY A 14 6.97 -4.10 0.37
C GLY A 14 6.94 -5.63 0.50
N ILE A 15 5.80 -6.23 0.18
CA ILE A 15 5.59 -7.68 0.24
C ILE A 15 5.80 -8.29 -1.14
N THR A 16 6.73 -9.24 -1.22
CA THR A 16 7.17 -9.89 -2.47
C THR A 16 7.31 -11.39 -2.26
N ASN A 17 7.25 -12.16 -3.35
CA ASN A 17 7.60 -13.57 -3.36
C ASN A 17 8.84 -13.81 -4.23
N LYS A 18 9.78 -14.61 -3.72
CA LYS A 18 10.94 -15.08 -4.49
C LYS A 18 10.53 -16.35 -5.24
N GLU A 19 10.51 -16.28 -6.55
CA GLU A 19 10.10 -17.36 -7.44
C GLU A 19 11.20 -17.72 -8.45
N PRO A 20 11.17 -18.92 -9.03
CA PRO A 20 12.13 -19.26 -10.11
C PRO A 20 12.07 -18.31 -11.31
N SER A 21 10.90 -17.69 -11.54
CA SER A 21 10.67 -16.69 -12.60
C SER A 21 11.25 -15.32 -12.30
N GLY A 22 11.55 -14.99 -11.03
CA GLY A 22 12.05 -13.71 -10.58
C GLY A 22 11.48 -13.26 -9.24
N LEU A 23 11.70 -12.01 -8.89
CA LEU A 23 11.10 -11.37 -7.73
C LEU A 23 9.68 -10.91 -8.07
N HIS A 24 8.68 -11.61 -7.58
CA HIS A 24 7.28 -11.27 -7.78
C HIS A 24 6.87 -10.11 -6.87
N LEU A 25 6.44 -9.02 -7.46
CA LEU A 25 5.93 -7.84 -6.77
C LEU A 25 4.43 -8.01 -6.53
N CYS A 26 4.06 -8.56 -5.38
CA CYS A 26 2.67 -8.93 -5.10
C CYS A 26 1.78 -7.71 -4.87
N TRP A 27 2.10 -6.90 -3.86
CA TRP A 27 1.25 -5.83 -3.36
C TRP A 27 1.73 -4.44 -3.77
N SER A 28 0.89 -3.44 -3.53
CA SER A 28 1.27 -2.03 -3.66
C SER A 28 2.52 -1.71 -2.85
N ALA A 29 3.33 -0.76 -3.30
CA ALA A 29 4.61 -0.37 -2.73
C ALA A 29 5.69 -1.47 -2.70
N SER A 30 5.44 -2.67 -3.30
CA SER A 30 6.49 -3.65 -3.49
C SER A 30 7.50 -3.21 -4.55
N GLY A 31 8.76 -3.63 -4.41
CA GLY A 31 9.80 -3.19 -5.33
C GLY A 31 11.20 -3.47 -4.84
N ILE A 32 12.15 -2.67 -5.31
CA ILE A 32 13.57 -2.76 -4.94
C ILE A 32 14.17 -1.37 -4.71
N ALA A 33 15.17 -1.29 -3.83
CA ALA A 33 15.98 -0.10 -3.62
C ALA A 33 17.47 -0.47 -3.53
N PHE A 34 18.31 0.35 -4.13
CA PHE A 34 19.76 0.14 -4.16
C PHE A 34 20.51 1.42 -4.46
N VAL A 35 21.81 1.39 -4.19
CA VAL A 35 22.77 2.46 -4.50
C VAL A 35 23.75 1.96 -5.55
N THR A 36 24.07 2.79 -6.52
CA THR A 36 25.03 2.47 -7.58
C THR A 36 25.69 3.73 -8.12
N ALA A 37 26.86 3.59 -8.73
CA ALA A 37 27.50 4.63 -9.54
C ALA A 37 27.40 4.34 -11.05
N ALA A 38 26.37 3.58 -11.46
CA ALA A 38 26.15 3.22 -12.85
C ALA A 38 25.71 4.43 -13.69
N SER A 39 26.18 4.51 -14.93
CA SER A 39 25.68 5.46 -15.92
C SER A 39 24.39 4.98 -16.58
N VAL A 40 24.17 3.67 -16.65
CA VAL A 40 22.96 3.06 -17.19
C VAL A 40 22.47 1.95 -16.25
N VAL A 41 21.17 2.01 -15.91
CA VAL A 41 20.48 0.95 -15.16
C VAL A 41 19.26 0.48 -15.94
N THR A 42 19.21 -0.82 -16.21
CA THR A 42 18.11 -1.48 -16.90
C THR A 42 17.53 -2.56 -16.01
N VAL A 43 16.21 -2.62 -15.90
CA VAL A 43 15.49 -3.75 -15.30
C VAL A 43 14.82 -4.58 -16.38
N GLU A 44 14.86 -5.88 -16.22
CA GLU A 44 14.08 -6.80 -17.03
C GLU A 44 12.89 -7.25 -16.21
N MET A 45 11.68 -7.00 -16.70
CA MET A 45 10.44 -7.34 -16.03
C MET A 45 9.59 -8.25 -16.92
N ALA A 46 8.94 -9.22 -16.30
CA ALA A 46 7.80 -9.93 -16.88
C ALA A 46 6.52 -9.40 -16.23
N ALA A 47 5.47 -9.21 -17.00
CA ALA A 47 4.19 -8.73 -16.51
C ALA A 47 3.02 -9.50 -17.11
N GLN A 48 1.92 -9.55 -16.35
CA GLN A 48 0.63 -10.11 -16.77
C GLN A 48 -0.47 -9.16 -16.35
N SER A 49 -1.30 -8.72 -17.29
CA SER A 49 -2.54 -7.98 -16.99
C SER A 49 -3.63 -8.97 -16.61
N ILE A 50 -4.49 -8.59 -15.68
CA ILE A 50 -5.65 -9.40 -15.29
C ILE A 50 -6.79 -9.23 -16.30
N ALA A 51 -6.96 -8.01 -16.84
CA ALA A 51 -7.89 -7.70 -17.90
C ALA A 51 -7.27 -6.73 -18.92
N PRO A 52 -7.86 -6.58 -20.12
CA PRO A 52 -7.40 -5.60 -21.09
C PRO A 52 -7.37 -4.19 -20.50
N GLN A 53 -6.24 -3.49 -20.65
CA GLN A 53 -5.97 -2.14 -20.12
C GLN A 53 -5.79 -2.05 -18.59
N GLU A 54 -5.85 -3.16 -17.86
CA GLU A 54 -5.55 -3.24 -16.43
C GLU A 54 -4.10 -3.71 -16.24
N ASP A 55 -3.15 -2.87 -16.65
CA ASP A 55 -1.73 -3.13 -16.46
C ASP A 55 -1.26 -2.54 -15.14
N ALA A 56 -0.28 -3.21 -14.52
CA ALA A 56 0.42 -2.64 -13.38
C ALA A 56 1.31 -1.47 -13.81
N PHE A 57 1.54 -0.54 -12.89
CA PHE A 57 2.45 0.59 -13.08
C PHE A 57 3.55 0.58 -12.03
N MET A 58 4.74 1.03 -12.46
CA MET A 58 5.93 1.18 -11.63
C MET A 58 6.38 2.64 -11.60
N GLY A 59 6.83 3.12 -10.45
CA GLY A 59 7.49 4.41 -10.27
C GLY A 59 8.99 4.24 -10.06
N VAL A 60 9.79 5.07 -10.73
CA VAL A 60 11.25 5.16 -10.53
C VAL A 60 11.55 6.44 -9.78
N PHE A 61 12.17 6.32 -8.60
CA PHE A 61 12.59 7.45 -7.76
C PHE A 61 14.11 7.48 -7.68
N ILE A 62 14.69 8.66 -7.80
CA ILE A 62 16.14 8.87 -7.71
C ILE A 62 16.44 9.70 -6.46
N ASN A 63 17.36 9.21 -5.65
CA ASN A 63 17.76 9.82 -4.39
C ASN A 63 16.54 10.04 -3.46
N ASP A 64 16.38 11.24 -2.91
CA ASP A 64 15.30 11.60 -1.99
C ASP A 64 14.10 12.27 -2.68
N GLU A 65 13.99 12.10 -4.00
CA GLU A 65 12.85 12.61 -4.75
C GLU A 65 11.53 12.04 -4.19
N LYS A 66 10.58 12.94 -3.92
CA LYS A 66 9.24 12.56 -3.41
C LYS A 66 8.29 12.19 -4.55
N GLN A 67 8.62 12.57 -5.78
CA GLN A 67 7.87 12.20 -6.99
C GLN A 67 8.73 11.30 -7.85
N PHE A 68 8.11 10.32 -8.49
CA PHE A 68 8.84 9.46 -9.43
C PHE A 68 9.33 10.29 -10.64
N ARG A 69 10.55 10.02 -11.06
CA ARG A 69 11.13 10.60 -12.29
C ARG A 69 10.54 9.97 -13.54
N GLN A 70 10.14 8.71 -13.44
CA GLN A 70 9.55 7.95 -14.53
C GLN A 70 8.41 7.06 -14.02
N LYS A 71 7.27 7.06 -14.73
CA LYS A 71 6.17 6.10 -14.55
C LYS A 71 6.22 5.10 -15.70
N ILE A 72 6.35 3.83 -15.38
CA ILE A 72 6.49 2.73 -16.33
C ILE A 72 5.21 1.90 -16.32
N ARG A 73 4.56 1.77 -17.46
CA ARG A 73 3.51 0.77 -17.67
C ARG A 73 4.15 -0.60 -17.86
N ALA A 74 3.86 -1.55 -16.99
CA ALA A 74 4.34 -2.92 -17.06
C ALA A 74 3.52 -3.70 -18.11
N VAL A 75 3.91 -3.55 -19.39
CA VAL A 75 3.22 -4.17 -20.52
C VAL A 75 3.35 -5.70 -20.46
N PRO A 76 2.30 -6.48 -20.73
CA PRO A 76 2.34 -7.94 -20.71
C PRO A 76 3.49 -8.54 -21.52
N GLY A 77 4.05 -9.63 -20.98
CA GLY A 77 5.25 -10.30 -21.52
C GLY A 77 6.53 -9.84 -20.85
N LYS A 78 7.66 -10.32 -21.36
CA LYS A 78 9.00 -10.03 -20.84
C LYS A 78 9.65 -8.89 -21.61
N ARG A 79 10.08 -7.81 -20.90
CA ARG A 79 10.65 -6.61 -21.50
C ARG A 79 11.77 -6.03 -20.65
N LYS A 80 12.64 -5.25 -21.30
CA LYS A 80 13.70 -4.46 -20.68
C LYS A 80 13.25 -2.99 -20.63
N TYR A 81 13.49 -2.35 -19.46
CA TYR A 81 13.20 -0.95 -19.23
C TYR A 81 14.45 -0.27 -18.70
N ILE A 82 14.90 0.79 -19.39
CA ILE A 82 15.95 1.66 -18.86
C ILE A 82 15.30 2.53 -17.79
N ILE A 83 15.73 2.38 -16.53
CA ILE A 83 15.19 3.11 -15.38
C ILE A 83 16.09 4.27 -14.95
N TYR A 84 17.32 4.29 -15.43
CA TYR A 84 18.25 5.40 -15.24
C TYR A 84 19.26 5.43 -16.38
N GLN A 85 19.58 6.64 -16.86
CA GLN A 85 20.63 6.87 -17.85
C GLN A 85 21.16 8.30 -17.71
N GLN A 86 22.49 8.43 -17.57
CA GLN A 86 23.21 9.69 -17.55
C GLN A 86 24.58 9.56 -18.23
N GLU A 87 25.15 10.67 -18.72
CA GLU A 87 26.47 10.67 -19.37
C GLU A 87 27.61 10.50 -18.37
N ALA A 88 27.50 11.08 -17.18
CA ALA A 88 28.51 10.98 -16.12
C ALA A 88 28.04 10.05 -15.00
N ALA A 89 28.93 9.14 -14.58
CA ALA A 89 28.67 8.28 -13.44
C ALA A 89 28.68 9.11 -12.13
N GLU A 90 27.61 9.03 -11.36
CA GLU A 90 27.51 9.58 -10.02
C GLU A 90 26.85 8.56 -9.09
N THR A 91 27.17 8.63 -7.80
CA THR A 91 26.54 7.74 -6.83
C THR A 91 25.10 8.19 -6.60
N ILE A 92 24.16 7.31 -6.92
CA ILE A 92 22.74 7.54 -6.82
C ILE A 92 22.05 6.41 -6.06
N ARG A 93 20.95 6.75 -5.40
CA ARG A 93 19.98 5.79 -4.86
C ARG A 93 18.81 5.67 -5.85
N ILE A 94 18.45 4.45 -6.20
CA ILE A 94 17.30 4.16 -7.05
C ILE A 94 16.29 3.35 -6.25
N ARG A 95 15.00 3.79 -6.29
CA ARG A 95 13.86 3.01 -5.84
C ARG A 95 12.96 2.74 -7.04
N LEU A 96 12.64 1.47 -7.29
CA LEU A 96 11.65 1.02 -8.27
C LEU A 96 10.47 0.43 -7.49
N VAL A 97 9.31 1.06 -7.56
CA VAL A 97 8.15 0.79 -6.70
C VAL A 97 6.93 0.46 -7.55
N LYS A 98 6.21 -0.63 -7.24
CA LYS A 98 4.90 -0.94 -7.83
C LYS A 98 3.86 0.03 -7.28
N LEU A 99 3.22 0.77 -8.18
CA LEU A 99 2.26 1.83 -7.83
C LEU A 99 0.84 1.29 -7.62
N THR A 100 0.51 0.18 -8.29
CA THR A 100 -0.83 -0.41 -8.34
C THR A 100 -0.97 -1.62 -7.43
N GLU A 101 -2.18 -1.87 -6.98
CA GLU A 101 -2.49 -3.01 -6.12
C GLU A 101 -2.43 -4.38 -6.86
N GLU A 102 -2.55 -5.46 -6.13
CA GLU A 102 -2.40 -6.83 -6.63
C GLU A 102 -3.43 -7.16 -7.70
N GLN A 103 -4.67 -6.72 -7.53
CA GLN A 103 -5.78 -7.07 -8.43
C GLN A 103 -5.67 -6.50 -9.86
N TYR A 104 -4.73 -5.60 -10.14
CA TYR A 104 -4.59 -4.96 -11.46
C TYR A 104 -3.38 -5.42 -12.27
N GLY A 105 -2.72 -6.47 -11.87
CA GLY A 105 -1.65 -7.07 -12.66
C GLY A 105 -0.45 -7.50 -11.83
N ASN A 106 0.17 -8.56 -12.33
CA ASN A 106 1.33 -9.16 -11.73
C ASN A 106 2.60 -8.66 -12.43
N VAL A 107 3.65 -8.40 -11.65
CA VAL A 107 4.97 -7.99 -12.16
C VAL A 107 6.05 -8.81 -11.47
N TRP A 108 6.96 -9.35 -12.26
CA TRP A 108 8.20 -10.00 -11.79
C TRP A 108 9.40 -9.21 -12.28
N ILE A 109 10.30 -8.82 -11.37
CA ILE A 109 11.63 -8.37 -11.77
C ILE A 109 12.46 -9.64 -12.01
N THR A 110 12.85 -9.87 -13.27
CA THR A 110 13.58 -11.08 -13.66
C THR A 110 15.07 -10.86 -13.68
N ASN A 111 15.54 -9.62 -13.87
CA ASN A 111 16.97 -9.28 -13.87
C ASN A 111 17.18 -7.77 -13.61
N LEU A 112 18.34 -7.45 -13.03
CA LEU A 112 18.88 -6.10 -12.89
C LEU A 112 20.22 -6.04 -13.63
N ILE A 113 20.36 -5.10 -14.57
CA ILE A 113 21.51 -4.94 -15.45
C ILE A 113 22.07 -3.55 -15.24
N THR A 114 23.34 -3.47 -14.85
CA THR A 114 24.04 -2.22 -14.56
C THR A 114 25.48 -2.29 -15.10
N ASP A 115 26.05 -1.15 -15.42
CA ASP A 115 27.46 -1.00 -15.84
C ASP A 115 28.42 -0.74 -14.65
N ALA A 116 27.89 -0.66 -13.42
CA ALA A 116 28.67 -0.56 -12.18
C ALA A 116 28.07 -1.43 -11.06
N PRO A 117 28.82 -1.75 -10.00
CA PRO A 117 28.33 -2.52 -8.85
C PRO A 117 27.10 -1.89 -8.19
N VAL A 118 26.26 -2.75 -7.63
CA VAL A 118 25.07 -2.40 -6.85
C VAL A 118 25.32 -2.69 -5.39
N THR A 119 24.92 -1.75 -4.52
CA THR A 119 24.95 -1.90 -3.08
C THR A 119 23.54 -1.79 -2.53
N ARG A 120 23.21 -2.65 -1.57
CA ARG A 120 21.89 -2.63 -0.90
C ARG A 120 21.66 -1.27 -0.23
N ASP A 121 20.49 -0.68 -0.45
CA ASP A 121 20.04 0.51 0.28
C ASP A 121 19.82 0.20 1.77
N ALA A 122 19.96 1.21 2.62
CA ALA A 122 19.75 1.07 4.06
C ALA A 122 18.30 0.64 4.37
N ILE A 123 18.16 -0.24 5.35
CA ILE A 123 16.85 -0.66 5.85
C ILE A 123 16.52 0.21 7.06
N PRO A 124 15.39 0.93 7.05
CA PRO A 124 14.92 1.65 8.23
C PRO A 124 14.75 0.74 9.44
N SER A 125 14.93 1.28 10.62
CA SER A 125 14.72 0.53 11.88
C SER A 125 13.27 0.44 12.32
N ARG A 126 12.37 1.26 11.74
CA ARG A 126 10.94 1.28 12.02
C ARG A 126 10.21 0.50 10.94
N HIS A 127 9.31 -0.40 11.35
CA HIS A 127 8.58 -1.28 10.43
C HIS A 127 7.07 -1.10 10.59
N LEU A 128 6.39 -0.70 9.51
CA LEU A 128 4.96 -0.45 9.48
C LEU A 128 4.26 -1.46 8.57
N LEU A 129 3.13 -2.01 9.02
CA LEU A 129 2.22 -2.79 8.20
C LEU A 129 0.88 -2.05 8.09
N PHE A 130 0.54 -1.61 6.88
CA PHE A 130 -0.77 -1.02 6.59
C PHE A 130 -1.66 -2.07 5.95
N ILE A 131 -2.89 -2.20 6.48
CA ILE A 131 -3.93 -3.07 5.95
C ILE A 131 -5.14 -2.20 5.64
N GLY A 132 -5.61 -2.21 4.39
CA GLY A 132 -6.70 -1.33 4.01
C GLY A 132 -7.38 -1.67 2.69
N ASP A 133 -8.22 -0.76 2.27
CA ASP A 133 -8.97 -0.82 1.02
C ASP A 133 -8.43 0.17 -0.03
N SER A 134 -9.29 0.66 -0.91
CA SER A 134 -8.97 1.64 -1.95
C SER A 134 -8.32 2.93 -1.42
N LEU A 135 -8.66 3.34 -0.19
CA LEU A 135 -8.09 4.54 0.44
C LEU A 135 -6.59 4.38 0.69
N THR A 136 -6.17 3.16 0.97
CA THR A 136 -4.79 2.77 1.27
C THR A 136 -4.03 2.35 0.00
N ALA A 137 -4.73 1.79 -0.99
CA ALA A 137 -4.15 1.44 -2.29
C ALA A 137 -3.83 2.66 -3.17
N GLY A 138 -4.62 3.75 -3.02
CA GLY A 138 -4.50 4.93 -3.86
C GLY A 138 -5.36 4.86 -5.13
N TYR A 139 -6.47 4.12 -5.06
CA TYR A 139 -7.43 3.99 -6.16
C TYR A 139 -7.84 5.36 -6.69
N GLY A 140 -7.63 5.59 -7.98
CA GLY A 140 -8.08 6.78 -8.68
C GLY A 140 -7.54 8.11 -8.16
N VAL A 141 -6.48 8.10 -7.34
CA VAL A 141 -5.92 9.31 -6.69
C VAL A 141 -5.49 10.39 -7.69
N ASP A 142 -5.06 10.00 -8.89
CA ASP A 142 -4.67 10.88 -10.00
C ASP A 142 -5.82 11.19 -10.96
N GLY A 143 -6.98 10.58 -10.78
CA GLY A 143 -8.19 10.87 -11.58
C GLY A 143 -8.94 12.10 -11.10
N ILE A 144 -10.04 12.42 -11.77
CA ILE A 144 -10.92 13.55 -11.42
C ILE A 144 -12.35 13.05 -11.29
N ASN A 145 -12.95 13.22 -10.11
CA ASN A 145 -14.31 12.81 -9.83
C ASN A 145 -15.34 13.40 -10.82
N GLY A 146 -16.23 12.55 -11.32
CA GLY A 146 -17.26 12.96 -12.29
C GLY A 146 -16.76 13.22 -13.72
N ILE A 147 -15.45 13.13 -13.97
CA ILE A 147 -14.83 13.31 -15.29
C ILE A 147 -14.09 12.04 -15.71
N SER A 148 -13.25 11.49 -14.85
CA SER A 148 -12.46 10.29 -15.14
C SER A 148 -13.24 9.02 -14.80
N THR A 149 -13.26 8.05 -15.74
CA THR A 149 -13.50 6.66 -15.41
C THR A 149 -12.19 6.08 -14.88
N PHE A 150 -12.24 5.22 -13.87
CA PHE A 150 -11.04 4.62 -13.29
C PHE A 150 -10.19 3.90 -14.35
N ARG A 151 -8.90 4.12 -14.26
CA ARG A 151 -7.86 3.40 -15.00
C ARG A 151 -6.74 3.10 -14.03
N THR A 152 -6.08 1.96 -14.18
CA THR A 152 -4.92 1.59 -13.34
C THR A 152 -3.79 2.64 -13.40
N ALA A 153 -3.73 3.42 -14.47
CA ALA A 153 -2.83 4.57 -14.59
C ALA A 153 -3.13 5.71 -13.59
N ASP A 154 -4.34 5.77 -13.07
CA ASP A 154 -4.79 6.80 -12.13
C ASP A 154 -4.64 6.33 -10.66
N GLU A 155 -4.12 5.12 -10.43
CA GLU A 155 -3.77 4.59 -9.12
C GLU A 155 -2.29 4.82 -8.80
N ASP A 156 -2.02 5.26 -7.58
CA ASP A 156 -0.66 5.54 -7.12
C ASP A 156 -0.56 5.46 -5.60
N VAL A 157 -0.05 4.32 -5.10
CA VAL A 157 0.14 4.09 -3.66
C VAL A 157 1.08 5.11 -3.02
N THR A 158 2.05 5.65 -3.77
CA THR A 158 3.04 6.60 -3.23
C THR A 158 2.44 7.96 -2.86
N LYS A 159 1.23 8.22 -3.32
CA LYS A 159 0.44 9.41 -2.99
C LYS A 159 -0.54 9.20 -1.84
N THR A 160 -0.64 7.98 -1.30
CA THR A 160 -1.56 7.67 -0.21
C THR A 160 -1.05 8.16 1.14
N TYR A 161 -1.99 8.34 2.08
CA TYR A 161 -1.66 8.68 3.46
C TYR A 161 -0.71 7.64 4.08
N ALA A 162 -0.89 6.36 3.77
CA ALA A 162 -0.11 5.26 4.32
C ALA A 162 1.37 5.33 3.90
N TYR A 163 1.62 5.44 2.59
CA TYR A 163 2.97 5.52 2.07
C TYR A 163 3.68 6.80 2.52
N GLN A 164 2.99 7.95 2.41
CA GLN A 164 3.58 9.24 2.78
C GLN A 164 3.86 9.35 4.29
N ALA A 165 2.97 8.86 5.17
CA ALA A 165 3.22 8.84 6.60
C ALA A 165 4.43 7.95 6.95
N ALA A 166 4.59 6.80 6.29
CA ALA A 166 5.76 5.94 6.47
C ALA A 166 7.06 6.63 6.02
N GLU A 167 7.05 7.31 4.87
CA GLU A 167 8.21 8.09 4.40
C GLU A 167 8.59 9.21 5.39
N MET A 168 7.60 9.94 5.93
CA MET A 168 7.85 10.99 6.93
C MET A 168 8.43 10.45 8.24
N LEU A 169 8.03 9.25 8.65
CA LEU A 169 8.55 8.55 9.82
C LEU A 169 9.87 7.81 9.56
N HIS A 170 10.43 7.90 8.35
CA HIS A 170 11.59 7.12 7.91
C HIS A 170 11.44 5.62 8.22
N ALA A 171 10.26 5.06 7.93
CA ALA A 171 9.92 3.68 8.22
C ALA A 171 9.92 2.80 6.96
N ASP A 172 10.27 1.53 7.14
CA ASP A 172 10.04 0.49 6.13
C ASP A 172 8.56 0.10 6.16
N SER A 173 7.85 0.29 5.03
CA SER A 173 6.41 0.05 4.96
C SER A 173 6.07 -1.20 4.17
N ARG A 174 5.11 -1.95 4.70
CA ARG A 174 4.39 -3.01 4.03
C ARG A 174 2.95 -2.57 3.87
N ILE A 175 2.44 -2.58 2.63
CA ILE A 175 1.07 -2.14 2.34
C ILE A 175 0.31 -3.30 1.71
N VAL A 176 -0.73 -3.74 2.40
CA VAL A 176 -1.69 -4.75 1.93
C VAL A 176 -3.03 -4.06 1.81
N ALA A 177 -3.35 -3.66 0.60
CA ALA A 177 -4.57 -2.93 0.32
C ALA A 177 -5.26 -3.52 -0.91
N TYR A 178 -6.60 -3.58 -0.84
CA TYR A 178 -7.40 -4.18 -1.90
C TYR A 178 -8.70 -3.39 -2.07
N SER A 179 -8.83 -2.69 -3.19
CA SER A 179 -9.97 -1.82 -3.48
C SER A 179 -11.28 -2.60 -3.50
N GLY A 180 -12.32 -1.98 -2.93
CA GLY A 180 -13.63 -2.60 -2.79
C GLY A 180 -13.74 -3.62 -1.66
N ASN A 181 -12.68 -3.91 -0.93
CA ASN A 181 -12.66 -4.93 0.11
C ASN A 181 -13.08 -4.41 1.48
N GLY A 182 -13.61 -5.29 2.30
CA GLY A 182 -14.02 -5.04 3.68
C GLY A 182 -13.65 -6.21 4.59
N VAL A 183 -14.12 -6.13 5.82
CA VAL A 183 -13.92 -7.16 6.85
C VAL A 183 -15.05 -8.18 6.84
N LEU A 184 -16.30 -7.71 6.70
CA LEU A 184 -17.52 -8.52 6.67
C LEU A 184 -18.04 -8.69 5.24
N SER A 185 -17.97 -7.62 4.44
CA SER A 185 -18.44 -7.61 3.06
C SER A 185 -17.55 -6.72 2.21
N ARG A 186 -17.33 -7.11 0.98
CA ARG A 186 -16.89 -6.17 -0.06
C ARG A 186 -18.00 -5.16 -0.33
N TRP A 187 -17.65 -4.07 -1.03
CA TRP A 187 -18.65 -3.11 -1.49
C TRP A 187 -19.74 -3.79 -2.32
N ILE A 188 -20.98 -3.44 -2.04
CA ILE A 188 -22.16 -3.88 -2.80
C ILE A 188 -22.97 -2.67 -3.26
N ALA A 189 -23.64 -2.81 -4.40
CA ALA A 189 -24.50 -1.77 -4.94
C ALA A 189 -25.75 -1.54 -4.04
N PRO A 190 -26.34 -0.34 -4.06
CA PRO A 190 -27.47 0.02 -3.18
C PRO A 190 -28.67 -0.93 -3.25
N GLU A 191 -28.94 -1.51 -4.42
CA GLU A 191 -30.02 -2.47 -4.67
C GLU A 191 -29.72 -3.89 -4.19
N GLN A 192 -28.47 -4.21 -3.89
CA GLN A 192 -28.06 -5.51 -3.38
C GLN A 192 -28.22 -5.56 -1.86
N ASP A 193 -28.61 -6.70 -1.32
CA ASP A 193 -28.81 -6.91 0.12
C ASP A 193 -28.11 -8.16 0.68
N THR A 194 -27.33 -8.83 -0.14
CA THR A 194 -26.52 -10.00 0.24
C THR A 194 -25.05 -9.57 0.37
N PRO A 195 -24.36 -9.92 1.47
CA PRO A 195 -22.95 -9.57 1.62
C PRO A 195 -22.10 -10.32 0.60
N TYR A 196 -21.09 -9.63 0.06
CA TYR A 196 -20.10 -10.25 -0.82
C TYR A 196 -18.87 -10.64 0.02
N THR A 197 -18.74 -11.93 0.32
CA THR A 197 -17.77 -12.44 1.32
C THR A 197 -16.57 -13.16 0.71
N LYS A 198 -16.45 -13.24 -0.63
CA LYS A 198 -15.28 -13.87 -1.27
C LYS A 198 -14.09 -12.91 -1.29
N ASN A 199 -12.92 -13.44 -0.97
CA ASN A 199 -11.65 -12.71 -0.97
C ASN A 199 -11.74 -11.41 -0.13
N ILE A 200 -12.38 -11.47 1.04
CA ILE A 200 -12.40 -10.36 1.99
C ILE A 200 -11.06 -10.25 2.72
N LEU A 201 -10.77 -9.07 3.27
CA LEU A 201 -9.46 -8.79 3.86
C LEU A 201 -8.98 -9.77 4.94
N PRO A 202 -9.79 -10.38 5.80
CA PRO A 202 -9.33 -11.43 6.71
C PRO A 202 -8.67 -12.65 6.03
N GLU A 203 -8.94 -12.88 4.74
CA GLU A 203 -8.34 -13.99 3.97
C GLU A 203 -6.89 -13.70 3.52
N ILE A 204 -6.40 -12.46 3.67
CA ILE A 204 -5.02 -12.08 3.33
C ILE A 204 -3.98 -12.61 4.34
N PHE A 205 -4.42 -13.12 5.46
CA PHE A 205 -3.58 -13.49 6.58
C PHE A 205 -2.34 -14.34 6.19
N PRO A 206 -2.43 -15.32 5.30
CA PRO A 206 -1.28 -16.09 4.87
C PRO A 206 -0.16 -15.27 4.23
N TYR A 207 -0.49 -14.13 3.62
CA TYR A 207 0.49 -13.29 2.92
C TYR A 207 1.33 -12.41 3.86
N ILE A 208 0.85 -12.17 5.09
CA ILE A 208 1.47 -11.24 6.03
C ILE A 208 2.11 -11.92 7.25
N GLN A 209 1.91 -13.20 7.45
CA GLN A 209 2.33 -13.93 8.66
C GLN A 209 3.84 -13.93 8.92
N ASN A 210 4.66 -13.66 7.91
CA ASN A 210 6.12 -13.63 8.02
C ASN A 210 6.68 -12.20 8.22
N GLU A 211 5.81 -11.20 8.30
CA GLU A 211 6.22 -9.81 8.57
C GLU A 211 6.52 -9.62 10.06
N VAL A 212 7.32 -8.62 10.38
CA VAL A 212 7.68 -8.26 11.77
C VAL A 212 7.48 -6.74 11.95
N PRO A 213 6.22 -6.27 12.01
CA PRO A 213 5.94 -4.86 12.17
C PRO A 213 6.07 -4.39 13.63
N ASP A 214 6.51 -3.15 13.83
CA ASP A 214 6.40 -2.45 15.12
C ASP A 214 4.97 -1.94 15.34
N LEU A 215 4.30 -1.54 14.23
CA LEU A 215 2.94 -1.02 14.25
C LEU A 215 2.15 -1.55 13.04
N ILE A 216 0.95 -2.05 13.32
CA ILE A 216 -0.06 -2.43 12.33
C ILE A 216 -1.14 -1.35 12.30
N VAL A 217 -1.41 -0.79 11.13
CA VAL A 217 -2.43 0.22 10.90
C VAL A 217 -3.51 -0.36 10.01
N CYS A 218 -4.74 -0.50 10.52
CA CYS A 218 -5.89 -1.01 9.77
C CYS A 218 -6.87 0.11 9.46
N ASN A 219 -7.18 0.33 8.18
CA ASN A 219 -8.18 1.29 7.72
C ASN A 219 -9.25 0.55 6.90
N LEU A 220 -10.28 0.04 7.59
CA LEU A 220 -11.29 -0.85 7.03
C LEU A 220 -12.68 -0.48 7.54
N GLY A 221 -13.72 -0.80 6.76
CA GLY A 221 -15.11 -0.57 7.09
C GLY A 221 -15.86 0.27 6.05
N THR A 222 -15.16 1.08 5.24
CA THR A 222 -15.77 1.92 4.20
C THR A 222 -16.62 1.09 3.24
N ASN A 223 -16.12 -0.05 2.78
CA ASN A 223 -16.86 -0.95 1.90
C ASN A 223 -17.94 -1.73 2.63
N ASP A 224 -17.69 -2.13 3.87
CA ASP A 224 -18.67 -2.79 4.74
C ASP A 224 -19.91 -1.93 4.96
N ALA A 225 -19.78 -0.60 5.04
CA ALA A 225 -20.88 0.34 5.22
C ALA A 225 -21.96 0.20 4.14
N SER A 226 -21.58 -0.18 2.91
CA SER A 226 -22.51 -0.44 1.79
C SER A 226 -23.49 -1.59 2.07
N TYR A 227 -23.07 -2.56 2.89
CA TYR A 227 -23.90 -3.68 3.34
C TYR A 227 -24.53 -3.44 4.72
N VAL A 228 -23.78 -2.89 5.66
CA VAL A 228 -24.21 -2.76 7.06
C VAL A 228 -25.39 -1.81 7.21
N ARG A 229 -25.35 -0.65 6.55
CA ARG A 229 -26.48 0.31 6.41
C ARG A 229 -27.17 0.65 7.72
N GLN A 230 -26.41 0.73 8.82
CA GLN A 230 -26.93 1.03 10.17
C GLN A 230 -28.01 0.03 10.67
N ILE A 231 -28.03 -1.19 10.11
CA ILE A 231 -28.92 -2.26 10.57
C ILE A 231 -28.29 -2.92 11.80
N PRO A 232 -28.93 -2.93 12.97
CA PRO A 232 -28.29 -3.35 14.24
C PRO A 232 -27.73 -4.77 14.23
N SER A 233 -28.37 -5.71 13.52
CA SER A 233 -27.83 -7.08 13.38
C SER A 233 -26.56 -7.15 12.54
N ARG A 234 -26.47 -6.32 11.49
CA ARG A 234 -25.30 -6.25 10.62
C ARG A 234 -24.15 -5.49 11.27
N GLU A 235 -24.46 -4.45 12.04
CA GLU A 235 -23.46 -3.74 12.86
C GLU A 235 -22.81 -4.68 13.86
N ARG A 236 -23.59 -5.52 14.57
CA ARG A 236 -23.04 -6.54 15.47
C ARG A 236 -22.14 -7.53 14.74
N ALA A 237 -22.59 -8.05 13.60
CA ALA A 237 -21.80 -8.96 12.78
C ALA A 237 -20.48 -8.32 12.29
N PHE A 238 -20.50 -7.04 11.93
CA PHE A 238 -19.30 -6.29 11.53
C PHE A 238 -18.31 -6.19 12.70
N VAL A 239 -18.79 -5.76 13.89
CA VAL A 239 -17.92 -5.65 15.07
C VAL A 239 -17.33 -6.98 15.47
N GLU A 240 -18.12 -8.06 15.48
CA GLU A 240 -17.66 -9.42 15.78
C GLU A 240 -16.56 -9.85 14.78
N LYS A 241 -16.83 -9.73 13.49
CA LYS A 241 -15.89 -10.14 12.44
C LYS A 241 -14.59 -9.33 12.47
N TYR A 242 -14.71 -8.01 12.70
CA TYR A 242 -13.52 -7.16 12.79
C TYR A 242 -12.72 -7.45 14.08
N THR A 243 -13.41 -7.69 15.19
CA THR A 243 -12.76 -8.12 16.45
C THR A 243 -11.98 -9.42 16.25
N ASP A 244 -12.57 -10.43 15.60
CA ASP A 244 -11.91 -11.69 15.30
C ASP A 244 -10.66 -11.49 14.45
N PHE A 245 -10.74 -10.64 13.43
CA PHE A 245 -9.59 -10.33 12.56
C PHE A 245 -8.45 -9.66 13.34
N ILE A 246 -8.74 -8.64 14.14
CA ILE A 246 -7.73 -7.96 14.97
C ILE A 246 -7.12 -8.93 15.99
N GLN A 247 -7.92 -9.80 16.60
CA GLN A 247 -7.39 -10.82 17.54
C GLN A 247 -6.48 -11.84 16.85
N GLN A 248 -6.76 -12.22 15.60
CA GLN A 248 -5.87 -13.07 14.81
C GLN A 248 -4.54 -12.36 14.53
N LEU A 249 -4.56 -11.09 14.14
CA LEU A 249 -3.35 -10.28 13.96
C LEU A 249 -2.53 -10.21 15.27
N LYS A 250 -3.18 -9.97 16.41
CA LYS A 250 -2.51 -9.90 17.73
C LYS A 250 -1.87 -11.23 18.16
N LYS A 251 -2.41 -12.37 17.75
CA LYS A 251 -1.82 -13.68 18.03
C LYS A 251 -0.51 -13.90 17.29
N VAL A 252 -0.40 -13.40 16.07
CA VAL A 252 0.80 -13.59 15.23
C VAL A 252 1.82 -12.48 15.48
N PHE A 253 1.35 -11.26 15.67
CA PHE A 253 2.20 -10.08 15.86
C PHE A 253 2.07 -9.57 17.31
N ALA A 254 2.43 -10.42 18.27
CA ALA A 254 2.20 -10.15 19.70
C ALA A 254 2.92 -8.87 20.20
N ASP A 255 4.05 -8.52 19.61
CA ASP A 255 4.86 -7.35 19.99
C ASP A 255 4.47 -6.09 19.23
N ALA A 256 3.67 -6.21 18.16
CA ALA A 256 3.24 -5.06 17.36
C ALA A 256 2.13 -4.28 18.07
N LYS A 257 2.25 -2.95 18.12
CA LYS A 257 1.11 -2.10 18.44
C LYS A 257 0.11 -2.08 17.29
N MET A 258 -1.15 -1.74 17.58
CA MET A 258 -2.20 -1.69 16.56
C MET A 258 -2.98 -0.39 16.64
N LEU A 259 -3.30 0.17 15.47
CA LEU A 259 -4.08 1.38 15.29
C LEU A 259 -5.18 1.12 14.28
N LEU A 260 -6.43 1.33 14.67
CA LEU A 260 -7.56 1.30 13.75
C LEU A 260 -7.86 2.72 13.29
N LEU A 261 -7.99 2.91 12.00
CA LEU A 261 -8.41 4.16 11.37
C LEU A 261 -9.82 4.01 10.80
N TYR A 262 -10.59 5.09 10.80
CA TYR A 262 -11.86 5.12 10.08
C TYR A 262 -12.33 6.54 9.78
N GLY A 263 -12.97 6.71 8.62
CA GLY A 263 -13.48 7.99 8.13
C GLY A 263 -13.04 8.25 6.70
N LEU A 264 -12.87 9.53 6.35
CA LEU A 264 -12.39 10.04 5.07
C LEU A 264 -13.48 10.07 3.99
N MET A 265 -14.05 8.96 3.54
CA MET A 265 -15.16 8.95 2.58
C MET A 265 -16.54 8.96 3.25
N GLU A 266 -16.66 8.26 4.37
CA GLU A 266 -17.91 8.16 5.12
C GLU A 266 -17.61 7.87 6.62
N GLN A 267 -18.56 8.02 7.52
CA GLN A 267 -18.35 7.88 8.96
C GLN A 267 -19.46 7.08 9.67
N THR A 268 -20.29 6.34 8.93
CA THR A 268 -21.45 5.64 9.48
C THR A 268 -21.09 4.51 10.44
N LEU A 269 -19.93 3.86 10.24
CA LEU A 269 -19.42 2.82 11.13
C LEU A 269 -18.38 3.30 12.14
N CYS A 270 -18.19 4.62 12.30
CA CYS A 270 -17.14 5.18 13.15
C CYS A 270 -17.21 4.64 14.59
N GLU A 271 -18.39 4.65 15.20
CA GLU A 271 -18.61 4.12 16.55
C GLU A 271 -18.36 2.60 16.63
N LYS A 272 -18.62 1.86 15.55
CA LYS A 272 -18.43 0.41 15.50
C LYS A 272 -16.96 0.03 15.37
N VAL A 273 -16.17 0.80 14.61
CA VAL A 273 -14.71 0.63 14.56
C VAL A 273 -14.08 1.02 15.89
N GLN A 274 -14.54 2.08 16.52
CA GLN A 274 -14.11 2.45 17.89
C GLN A 274 -14.47 1.37 18.91
N GLU A 275 -15.67 0.80 18.85
CA GLU A 275 -16.09 -0.33 19.69
C GLU A 275 -15.18 -1.54 19.48
N THR A 276 -14.83 -1.85 18.23
CA THR A 276 -13.89 -2.92 17.91
C THR A 276 -12.51 -2.66 18.55
N ALA A 277 -12.00 -1.44 18.43
CA ALA A 277 -10.72 -1.07 19.04
C ALA A 277 -10.73 -1.27 20.56
N GLN A 278 -11.80 -0.81 21.22
CA GLN A 278 -11.99 -0.99 22.67
C GLN A 278 -12.04 -2.47 23.08
N ARG A 279 -12.79 -3.30 22.35
CA ARG A 279 -12.87 -4.76 22.60
C ARG A 279 -11.54 -5.45 22.46
N CYS A 280 -10.69 -4.97 21.52
CA CYS A 280 -9.37 -5.53 21.25
C CYS A 280 -8.26 -4.90 22.11
N GLY A 281 -8.52 -3.82 22.86
CA GLY A 281 -7.48 -3.05 23.57
C GLY A 281 -6.44 -2.52 22.57
N THR A 282 -6.91 -1.86 21.50
CA THR A 282 -6.08 -1.19 20.50
C THR A 282 -6.44 0.29 20.41
N GLU A 283 -5.55 1.08 19.79
CA GLU A 283 -5.82 2.49 19.54
C GLU A 283 -6.81 2.68 18.38
N PHE A 284 -7.55 3.79 18.44
CA PHE A 284 -8.46 4.21 17.38
C PHE A 284 -8.24 5.68 17.04
N LEU A 285 -8.15 6.01 15.77
CA LEU A 285 -8.06 7.37 15.27
C LEU A 285 -9.17 7.61 14.23
N LYS A 286 -10.10 8.49 14.57
CA LYS A 286 -11.11 8.97 13.64
C LYS A 286 -10.46 9.91 12.63
N LEU A 287 -10.59 9.59 11.33
CA LEU A 287 -10.16 10.48 10.25
C LEU A 287 -11.25 11.54 9.96
N PRO A 288 -10.88 12.76 9.61
CA PRO A 288 -11.84 13.76 9.13
C PRO A 288 -12.44 13.30 7.79
N LEU A 289 -13.67 13.72 7.51
CA LEU A 289 -14.23 13.55 6.15
C LEU A 289 -13.40 14.35 5.13
N GLN A 290 -13.23 13.78 3.95
CA GLN A 290 -12.58 14.49 2.85
C GLN A 290 -13.34 15.77 2.50
N ASN A 291 -12.58 16.83 2.19
CA ASN A 291 -13.15 18.08 1.76
C ASN A 291 -13.16 18.14 0.22
N PRO A 292 -14.34 18.21 -0.43
CA PRO A 292 -14.43 18.29 -1.90
C PRO A 292 -13.64 19.46 -2.51
N VAL A 293 -13.41 20.54 -1.74
CA VAL A 293 -12.60 21.69 -2.17
C VAL A 293 -11.14 21.31 -2.47
N ASN A 294 -10.64 20.24 -1.85
CA ASN A 294 -9.30 19.72 -2.10
C ASN A 294 -9.18 18.96 -3.44
N GLY A 295 -10.29 18.77 -4.14
CA GLY A 295 -10.39 17.87 -5.28
C GLY A 295 -10.52 16.42 -4.85
N MET A 296 -11.35 15.68 -5.56
CA MET A 296 -11.52 14.22 -5.37
C MET A 296 -11.01 13.48 -6.60
N GLY A 297 -10.42 12.34 -6.37
CA GLY A 297 -10.04 11.39 -7.40
C GLY A 297 -11.24 10.67 -8.01
N THR A 298 -11.00 9.68 -8.84
CA THR A 298 -12.04 8.92 -9.52
C THR A 298 -13.03 8.30 -8.52
N ASP A 299 -14.31 8.24 -8.89
CA ASP A 299 -15.40 7.65 -8.10
C ASP A 299 -15.52 8.21 -6.67
N GLY A 300 -15.20 9.51 -6.51
CA GLY A 300 -15.30 10.18 -5.22
C GLY A 300 -14.23 9.80 -4.20
N HIS A 301 -13.15 9.12 -4.61
CA HIS A 301 -12.04 8.79 -3.73
C HIS A 301 -11.21 10.03 -3.36
N PRO A 302 -10.42 9.99 -2.28
CA PRO A 302 -9.55 11.08 -1.90
C PRO A 302 -8.52 11.40 -2.99
N GLY A 303 -8.46 12.64 -3.45
CA GLY A 303 -7.41 13.14 -4.33
C GLY A 303 -6.09 13.38 -3.58
N VAL A 304 -5.03 13.71 -4.32
CA VAL A 304 -3.66 13.87 -3.82
C VAL A 304 -3.58 14.79 -2.59
N ARG A 305 -4.26 15.94 -2.63
CA ARG A 305 -4.21 16.91 -1.52
C ARG A 305 -4.82 16.36 -0.24
N THR A 306 -5.97 15.71 -0.33
CA THR A 306 -6.61 15.07 0.83
C THR A 306 -5.69 13.98 1.41
N GLN A 307 -5.11 13.13 0.57
CA GLN A 307 -4.17 12.09 1.01
C GLN A 307 -2.96 12.69 1.75
N GLN A 308 -2.41 13.82 1.27
CA GLN A 308 -1.30 14.52 1.93
C GLN A 308 -1.70 15.09 3.30
N GLU A 309 -2.87 15.72 3.42
CA GLU A 309 -3.37 16.24 4.69
C GLU A 309 -3.57 15.12 5.73
N ILE A 310 -4.13 13.98 5.28
CA ILE A 310 -4.31 12.81 6.15
C ILE A 310 -2.99 12.15 6.51
N ALA A 311 -2.01 12.11 5.60
CA ALA A 311 -0.69 11.59 5.89
C ALA A 311 -0.03 12.32 7.08
N LEU A 312 -0.09 13.65 7.09
CA LEU A 312 0.42 14.47 8.21
C LEU A 312 -0.34 14.22 9.52
N TYR A 313 -1.67 14.01 9.41
CA TYR A 313 -2.50 13.75 10.59
C TYR A 313 -2.20 12.38 11.21
N VAL A 314 -2.08 11.36 10.39
CA VAL A 314 -1.78 9.97 10.80
C VAL A 314 -0.34 9.85 11.29
N GLU A 315 0.62 10.48 10.59
CA GLU A 315 2.04 10.50 10.99
C GLU A 315 2.22 11.02 12.41
N ARG A 316 1.67 12.20 12.72
CA ARG A 316 1.74 12.80 14.06
C ARG A 316 1.17 11.91 15.15
N TYR A 317 0.04 11.27 14.86
CA TYR A 317 -0.59 10.35 15.80
C TYR A 317 0.28 9.12 16.05
N MET A 318 0.81 8.51 14.99
CA MET A 318 1.69 7.35 15.10
C MET A 318 2.99 7.68 15.83
N GLU A 319 3.61 8.84 15.57
CA GLU A 319 4.82 9.30 16.25
C GLU A 319 4.60 9.40 17.77
N GLN A 320 3.49 10.02 18.20
CA GLN A 320 3.09 10.13 19.60
C GLN A 320 2.78 8.78 20.24
N MET A 321 1.96 7.96 19.57
CA MET A 321 1.57 6.62 20.05
C MET A 321 2.77 5.70 20.25
N MET A 322 3.73 5.74 19.32
CA MET A 322 4.91 4.89 19.34
C MET A 322 6.04 5.49 20.20
N MET A 323 5.92 6.75 20.63
CA MET A 323 6.98 7.52 21.31
C MET A 323 8.28 7.56 20.50
N TRP A 324 8.17 7.60 19.17
CA TRP A 324 9.32 7.75 18.30
C TRP A 324 9.84 9.19 18.39
N ARG A 325 11.12 9.34 18.74
CA ARG A 325 11.73 10.65 18.91
C ARG A 325 12.01 11.29 17.56
N THR A 326 11.75 12.60 17.47
CA THR A 326 12.08 13.44 16.30
C THR A 326 13.59 13.54 16.04
N ASP A 327 14.41 13.31 17.08
CA ASP A 327 15.87 13.47 17.02
C ASP A 327 16.59 12.32 16.28
N GLU A 328 15.87 11.27 15.89
CA GLU A 328 16.38 10.13 15.12
C GLU A 328 16.06 10.22 13.61
N ARG A 329 15.76 11.43 13.12
CA ARG A 329 15.47 11.73 11.71
C ARG A 329 16.73 11.96 10.89
#